data_0d72b38a2a911b6de87897308eb09e15
#
_entry.id   0d72b38a2a911b6de87897308eb09e15
#
_cell.length_a   1.000
_cell.length_b   1.000
_cell.length_c   1.000
_cell.angle_alpha   90.00
_cell.angle_beta   90.00
_cell.angle_gamma   90.00
#
_symmetry.space_group_name_H-M   'P 1'
#
loop_
_entity.id
_entity.type
_entity.pdbx_description
1 polymer ?
#
loop_
_entity_poly.entity_id
_entity_poly.type
_entity_poly.pdbx_seq_one_letter_code
_entity_poly.pdbx_strand_id
1 'polypeptide(L)'
;HQITARFWQDLKPTDLHWTVSDFGWAKAAWGKLFGQWAVGAAVFLWDVRGKPDFDLMLRLIGEHGVTTFCAPPTVYRALVLLDLASYDWSGLRHCVSAGEPLNPEVIKVWQQATDLTIYDGYGQTETVNLLANYRCLEVRPGSMGKPTPGFDVVVVDDDGKVLGPGEEGHVAVRVRPERPVGLFTEYWRDPQATAAAFRGDFYYTGDRAEVDEDGYFWFVGRSDDVILSAAYRIGPFEVESALVEHPAVAEAAVVGKPDPERGQIVKAFVVLRSSHEPSGELVTELQEHVKTVTAPYKYPRAIAFLDELPRSASGKIRRSELRLVTGIETPARALAVAAPAEETELAIAAAE
;
A
#
# COMPACT_ATOMS: atom_id res chain seq x y z
N HIS A 1 -9.46 16.57 -8.51
CA HIS A 1 -8.54 16.96 -7.43
C HIS A 1 -9.25 17.67 -6.28
N GLN A 2 -10.19 18.58 -6.55
CA GLN A 2 -10.89 19.32 -5.49
C GLN A 2 -11.67 18.42 -4.53
N ILE A 3 -12.32 17.36 -5.03
CA ILE A 3 -13.04 16.39 -4.19
C ILE A 3 -12.05 15.70 -3.23
N THR A 4 -10.95 15.17 -3.74
CA THR A 4 -9.90 14.55 -2.93
C THR A 4 -9.34 15.52 -1.90
N ALA A 5 -9.00 16.75 -2.30
CA ALA A 5 -8.41 17.74 -1.41
C ALA A 5 -9.39 18.17 -0.30
N ARG A 6 -10.65 18.45 -0.65
CA ARG A 6 -11.65 18.98 0.31
C ARG A 6 -12.21 17.92 1.25
N PHE A 7 -12.40 16.70 0.78
CA PHE A 7 -13.17 15.70 1.54
C PHE A 7 -12.29 14.59 2.13
N TRP A 8 -11.25 14.16 1.41
CA TRP A 8 -10.35 13.14 1.94
C TRP A 8 -9.16 13.75 2.69
N GLN A 9 -8.44 14.71 2.09
CA GLN A 9 -7.38 15.43 2.78
C GLN A 9 -7.93 16.49 3.76
N ASP A 10 -9.23 16.76 3.72
CA ASP A 10 -9.96 17.74 4.56
C ASP A 10 -9.31 19.12 4.57
N LEU A 11 -8.81 19.59 3.42
CA LEU A 11 -8.05 20.82 3.33
C LEU A 11 -8.94 22.07 3.38
N LYS A 12 -8.42 23.09 4.08
CA LYS A 12 -8.98 24.44 4.22
C LYS A 12 -7.95 25.47 3.75
N PRO A 13 -8.39 26.68 3.39
CA PRO A 13 -7.47 27.75 2.97
C PRO A 13 -6.43 28.14 4.03
N THR A 14 -6.69 27.81 5.30
CA THR A 14 -5.80 28.10 6.44
C THR A 14 -4.78 27.02 6.71
N ASP A 15 -4.81 25.89 5.97
CA ASP A 15 -3.94 24.76 6.20
C ASP A 15 -2.54 24.93 5.61
N LEU A 16 -1.56 24.41 6.32
CA LEU A 16 -0.26 24.04 5.80
C LEU A 16 -0.23 22.53 5.59
N HIS A 17 -0.28 22.11 4.33
CA HIS A 17 -0.34 20.71 3.94
C HIS A 17 1.01 20.16 3.55
N TRP A 18 1.37 18.99 4.09
CA TRP A 18 2.55 18.25 3.67
C TRP A 18 2.18 16.89 3.08
N THR A 19 2.44 16.70 1.78
CA THR A 19 2.44 15.36 1.16
C THR A 19 3.87 14.88 0.93
N VAL A 20 4.20 13.75 1.53
CA VAL A 20 5.47 13.04 1.28
C VAL A 20 5.34 12.26 -0.03
N SER A 21 5.88 12.81 -1.10
CA SER A 21 5.90 12.22 -2.42
C SER A 21 7.00 12.85 -3.27
N ASP A 22 7.72 12.04 -4.02
CA ASP A 22 8.65 12.51 -5.04
C ASP A 22 7.90 13.18 -6.20
N PHE A 23 8.49 14.22 -6.82
CA PHE A 23 7.89 14.95 -7.94
C PHE A 23 7.80 14.13 -9.24
N GLY A 24 8.54 13.05 -9.37
CA GLY A 24 8.41 12.10 -10.46
C GLY A 24 7.14 11.23 -10.41
N TRP A 25 6.32 11.37 -9.35
CA TRP A 25 5.10 10.59 -9.14
C TRP A 25 3.86 11.42 -9.43
N ALA A 26 2.87 10.77 -10.02
CA ALA A 26 1.57 11.37 -10.23
C ALA A 26 0.94 11.89 -8.92
N LYS A 27 1.19 11.20 -7.80
CA LYS A 27 0.75 11.65 -6.45
C LYS A 27 1.23 13.07 -6.12
N ALA A 28 2.38 13.51 -6.62
CA ALA A 28 2.84 14.88 -6.40
C ALA A 28 1.96 15.91 -7.10
N ALA A 29 1.43 15.60 -8.28
CA ALA A 29 0.56 16.53 -9.02
C ALA A 29 -0.76 16.78 -8.28
N TRP A 30 -1.48 15.73 -7.91
CA TRP A 30 -2.81 15.89 -7.29
C TRP A 30 -2.83 15.78 -5.76
N GLY A 31 -1.83 15.18 -5.15
CA GLY A 31 -1.72 15.11 -3.70
C GLY A 31 -0.91 16.24 -3.07
N LYS A 32 -0.15 17.02 -3.86
CA LYS A 32 0.75 18.07 -3.36
C LYS A 32 0.48 19.45 -3.99
N LEU A 33 -0.01 19.53 -5.23
CA LEU A 33 -0.12 20.81 -5.96
C LEU A 33 -1.57 21.17 -6.32
N PHE A 34 -2.16 20.49 -7.29
CA PHE A 34 -3.39 20.99 -7.92
C PHE A 34 -4.60 21.00 -6.99
N GLY A 35 -4.78 19.97 -6.18
CA GLY A 35 -5.88 19.93 -5.22
C GLY A 35 -5.72 20.97 -4.12
N GLN A 36 -4.52 21.10 -3.57
CA GLN A 36 -4.17 22.00 -2.47
C GLN A 36 -4.36 23.47 -2.88
N TRP A 37 -3.81 23.87 -4.02
CA TRP A 37 -3.96 25.23 -4.54
C TRP A 37 -5.39 25.54 -4.96
N ALA A 38 -6.12 24.56 -5.51
CA ALA A 38 -7.54 24.74 -5.84
C ALA A 38 -8.44 25.01 -4.62
N VAL A 39 -8.02 24.61 -3.43
CA VAL A 39 -8.71 24.95 -2.16
C VAL A 39 -8.07 26.08 -1.38
N GLY A 40 -6.95 26.62 -1.87
CA GLY A 40 -6.25 27.76 -1.26
C GLY A 40 -5.32 27.41 -0.10
N ALA A 41 -5.00 26.11 0.10
CA ALA A 41 -4.08 25.67 1.14
C ALA A 41 -2.62 25.94 0.77
N ALA A 42 -1.80 26.26 1.79
CA ALA A 42 -0.36 26.33 1.65
C ALA A 42 0.24 24.92 1.56
N VAL A 43 1.37 24.77 0.85
CA VAL A 43 2.06 23.50 0.66
C VAL A 43 3.44 23.56 1.30
N PHE A 44 3.72 22.64 2.21
CA PHE A 44 5.05 22.44 2.77
C PHE A 44 5.89 21.54 1.86
N LEU A 45 7.09 21.96 1.53
CA LEU A 45 8.06 21.22 0.72
C LEU A 45 9.35 21.03 1.49
N TRP A 46 9.83 19.81 1.55
CA TRP A 46 11.12 19.46 2.11
C TRP A 46 12.03 18.85 1.03
N ASP A 47 13.18 19.48 0.77
CA ASP A 47 14.21 18.98 -0.16
C ASP A 47 15.05 17.91 0.52
N VAL A 48 14.67 16.65 0.35
CA VAL A 48 15.38 15.49 0.90
C VAL A 48 16.46 15.05 -0.07
N ARG A 49 17.71 15.06 0.39
CA ARG A 49 18.85 14.49 -0.35
C ARG A 49 19.32 13.21 0.32
N GLY A 50 19.22 12.10 -0.38
CA GLY A 50 19.56 10.78 0.15
C GLY A 50 18.42 10.09 0.88
N LYS A 51 18.74 9.31 1.93
CA LYS A 51 17.72 8.62 2.75
C LYS A 51 16.99 9.64 3.62
N PRO A 52 15.65 9.57 3.72
CA PRO A 52 14.88 10.43 4.61
C PRO A 52 15.28 10.24 6.07
N ASP A 53 15.46 11.33 6.79
CA ASP A 53 15.57 11.34 8.24
C ASP A 53 14.14 11.43 8.83
N PHE A 54 13.63 10.32 9.38
CA PHE A 54 12.27 10.25 9.90
C PHE A 54 12.11 10.99 11.23
N ASP A 55 13.15 11.09 12.06
CA ASP A 55 13.14 11.90 13.28
C ASP A 55 13.02 13.38 12.93
N LEU A 56 13.83 13.86 11.97
CA LEU A 56 13.72 15.21 11.47
C LEU A 56 12.34 15.48 10.84
N MET A 57 11.78 14.52 10.12
CA MET A 57 10.43 14.64 9.52
C MET A 57 9.37 14.93 10.59
N LEU A 58 9.39 14.22 11.72
CA LEU A 58 8.44 14.42 12.80
C LEU A 58 8.65 15.78 13.49
N ARG A 59 9.91 16.22 13.69
CA ARG A 59 10.20 17.55 14.23
C ARG A 59 9.71 18.67 13.33
N LEU A 60 9.91 18.55 12.01
CA LEU A 60 9.45 19.56 11.04
C LEU A 60 7.93 19.73 11.04
N ILE A 61 7.14 18.68 11.35
CA ILE A 61 5.68 18.80 11.49
C ILE A 61 5.33 19.81 12.58
N GLY A 62 5.92 19.69 13.77
CA GLY A 62 5.68 20.60 14.88
C GLY A 62 6.29 21.99 14.67
N GLU A 63 7.58 22.06 14.29
CA GLU A 63 8.34 23.31 14.12
C GLU A 63 7.72 24.27 13.08
N HIS A 64 7.14 23.71 12.01
CA HIS A 64 6.52 24.52 10.95
C HIS A 64 5.00 24.62 11.07
N GLY A 65 4.38 23.97 12.06
CA GLY A 65 2.94 24.00 12.24
C GLY A 65 2.18 23.36 11.07
N VAL A 66 2.68 22.21 10.57
CA VAL A 66 1.98 21.42 9.55
C VAL A 66 0.64 20.97 10.11
N THR A 67 -0.45 21.32 9.42
CA THR A 67 -1.81 21.05 9.91
C THR A 67 -2.41 19.78 9.33
N THR A 68 -1.98 19.37 8.13
CA THR A 68 -2.42 18.14 7.48
C THR A 68 -1.25 17.40 6.86
N PHE A 69 -1.21 16.08 7.07
CA PHE A 69 -0.09 15.24 6.66
C PHE A 69 -0.55 14.06 5.81
N CYS A 70 0.06 13.90 4.64
CA CYS A 70 -0.19 12.80 3.72
C CYS A 70 1.11 12.06 3.45
N ALA A 71 1.20 10.80 3.86
CA ALA A 71 2.38 9.98 3.60
C ALA A 71 1.99 8.58 3.11
N PRO A 72 2.86 7.90 2.36
CA PRO A 72 2.62 6.50 2.01
C PRO A 72 2.76 5.60 3.25
N PRO A 73 2.14 4.40 3.24
CA PRO A 73 2.24 3.43 4.33
C PRO A 73 3.68 3.10 4.75
N THR A 74 4.61 3.04 3.79
CA THR A 74 6.04 2.83 4.07
C THR A 74 6.64 3.89 4.99
N VAL A 75 6.24 5.15 4.84
CA VAL A 75 6.66 6.24 5.73
C VAL A 75 6.02 6.08 7.10
N TYR A 76 4.71 5.87 7.19
CA TYR A 76 4.04 5.67 8.47
C TYR A 76 4.61 4.48 9.25
N ARG A 77 4.92 3.35 8.56
CA ARG A 77 5.59 2.19 9.20
C ARG A 77 6.92 2.56 9.84
N ALA A 78 7.71 3.43 9.20
CA ALA A 78 8.97 3.89 9.78
C ALA A 78 8.75 4.88 10.94
N LEU A 79 7.77 5.78 10.81
CA LEU A 79 7.47 6.78 11.85
C LEU A 79 6.98 6.12 13.15
N VAL A 80 6.13 5.09 13.09
CA VAL A 80 5.60 4.42 14.29
C VAL A 80 6.64 3.58 15.04
N LEU A 81 7.85 3.44 14.51
CA LEU A 81 8.97 2.81 15.21
C LEU A 81 9.74 3.79 16.11
N LEU A 82 9.46 5.10 15.98
CA LEU A 82 10.05 6.16 16.79
C LEU A 82 9.22 6.40 18.06
N ASP A 83 9.82 7.09 19.04
CA ASP A 83 9.09 7.53 20.23
C ASP A 83 8.19 8.71 19.90
N LEU A 84 6.99 8.42 19.40
CA LEU A 84 6.01 9.42 18.97
C LEU A 84 5.57 10.37 20.09
N ALA A 85 5.70 9.99 21.36
CA ALA A 85 5.32 10.84 22.49
C ALA A 85 6.26 12.02 22.69
N SER A 86 7.46 11.99 22.09
CA SER A 86 8.47 13.04 22.21
C SER A 86 8.27 14.22 21.24
N TYR A 87 7.26 14.17 20.35
CA TYR A 87 7.02 15.19 19.32
C TYR A 87 5.79 16.04 19.61
N ASP A 88 5.77 17.26 19.03
CA ASP A 88 4.64 18.17 19.14
C ASP A 88 3.61 17.92 18.03
N TRP A 89 2.43 17.47 18.42
CA TRP A 89 1.29 17.21 17.53
C TRP A 89 0.21 18.29 17.56
N SER A 90 0.40 19.36 18.34
CA SER A 90 -0.66 20.35 18.62
C SER A 90 -1.18 21.08 17.39
N GLY A 91 -0.34 21.23 16.35
CA GLY A 91 -0.73 21.83 15.07
C GLY A 91 -1.39 20.86 14.08
N LEU A 92 -1.07 19.55 14.21
CA LEU A 92 -1.54 18.54 13.26
C LEU A 92 -2.99 18.13 13.57
N ARG A 93 -3.87 18.23 12.59
CA ARG A 93 -5.30 17.96 12.76
C ARG A 93 -5.86 16.83 11.90
N HIS A 94 -5.14 16.42 10.85
CA HIS A 94 -5.61 15.39 9.93
C HIS A 94 -4.46 14.67 9.23
N CYS A 95 -4.59 13.34 9.18
CA CYS A 95 -3.60 12.45 8.60
C CYS A 95 -4.25 11.54 7.56
N VAL A 96 -3.63 11.42 6.40
CA VAL A 96 -4.09 10.52 5.33
C VAL A 96 -2.94 9.68 4.79
N SER A 97 -3.29 8.50 4.27
CA SER A 97 -2.34 7.60 3.62
C SER A 97 -2.89 7.07 2.31
N ALA A 98 -2.02 6.86 1.33
CA ALA A 98 -2.37 6.19 0.08
C ALA A 98 -1.14 5.70 -0.67
N GLY A 99 -1.34 4.74 -1.58
CA GLY A 99 -0.33 4.23 -2.50
C GLY A 99 0.05 2.78 -2.30
N GLU A 100 -0.21 2.25 -1.12
CA GLU A 100 -0.11 0.84 -0.73
C GLU A 100 -1.20 0.58 0.31
N PRO A 101 -1.55 -0.68 0.59
CA PRO A 101 -2.41 -0.99 1.73
C PRO A 101 -1.77 -0.57 3.06
N LEU A 102 -2.53 0.08 3.92
CA LEU A 102 -2.09 0.51 5.24
C LEU A 102 -2.47 -0.53 6.30
N ASN A 103 -1.47 -1.02 7.02
CA ASN A 103 -1.68 -2.00 8.09
C ASN A 103 -2.49 -1.38 9.25
N PRO A 104 -3.54 -2.08 9.76
CA PRO A 104 -4.33 -1.63 10.89
C PRO A 104 -3.52 -1.30 12.15
N GLU A 105 -2.48 -2.07 12.43
CA GLU A 105 -1.62 -1.84 13.62
C GLU A 105 -0.87 -0.50 13.52
N VAL A 106 -0.45 -0.09 12.33
CA VAL A 106 0.17 1.24 12.12
C VAL A 106 -0.82 2.36 12.45
N ILE A 107 -2.09 2.21 12.04
CA ILE A 107 -3.15 3.18 12.36
C ILE A 107 -3.34 3.26 13.87
N LYS A 108 -3.42 2.12 14.54
CA LYS A 108 -3.62 2.01 16.00
C LYS A 108 -2.47 2.63 16.78
N VAL A 109 -1.22 2.30 16.47
CA VAL A 109 -0.04 2.87 17.15
C VAL A 109 0.03 4.38 16.96
N TRP A 110 -0.22 4.86 15.73
CA TRP A 110 -0.27 6.28 15.44
C TRP A 110 -1.36 6.99 16.25
N GLN A 111 -2.58 6.44 16.27
CA GLN A 111 -3.73 7.01 16.99
C GLN A 111 -3.49 7.06 18.51
N GLN A 112 -2.89 6.02 19.08
CA GLN A 112 -2.58 5.98 20.51
C GLN A 112 -1.60 7.07 20.94
N ALA A 113 -0.64 7.39 20.06
CA ALA A 113 0.41 8.36 20.37
C ALA A 113 0.01 9.81 20.05
N THR A 114 -0.83 10.04 19.04
CA THR A 114 -1.13 11.38 18.50
C THR A 114 -2.58 11.83 18.70
N ASP A 115 -3.46 10.93 19.11
CA ASP A 115 -4.92 11.10 19.13
C ASP A 115 -5.53 11.38 17.74
N LEU A 116 -4.80 11.07 16.68
CA LEU A 116 -5.21 11.28 15.29
C LEU A 116 -5.31 9.96 14.54
N THR A 117 -6.42 9.77 13.84
CA THR A 117 -6.62 8.63 12.94
C THR A 117 -5.98 8.90 11.58
N ILE A 118 -5.36 7.88 10.97
CA ILE A 118 -4.92 7.91 9.57
C ILE A 118 -6.08 7.44 8.69
N TYR A 119 -6.50 8.30 7.76
CA TYR A 119 -7.56 7.99 6.79
C TYR A 119 -6.94 7.42 5.52
N ASP A 120 -7.06 6.11 5.33
CA ASP A 120 -6.52 5.46 4.14
C ASP A 120 -7.37 5.75 2.90
N GLY A 121 -6.70 5.84 1.74
CA GLY A 121 -7.31 6.06 0.45
C GLY A 121 -6.64 5.22 -0.64
N TYR A 122 -7.45 4.68 -1.53
CA TYR A 122 -7.03 3.84 -2.64
C TYR A 122 -7.30 4.52 -3.98
N GLY A 123 -6.34 4.38 -4.87
CA GLY A 123 -6.45 4.84 -6.25
C GLY A 123 -5.16 4.57 -7.02
N GLN A 124 -5.17 4.97 -8.28
CA GLN A 124 -4.07 4.74 -9.22
C GLN A 124 -3.72 6.05 -9.93
N THR A 125 -2.64 6.05 -10.70
CA THR A 125 -2.30 7.16 -11.59
C THR A 125 -3.43 7.45 -12.58
N GLU A 126 -4.10 6.42 -13.01
CA GLU A 126 -5.22 6.42 -13.95
C GLU A 126 -6.51 7.04 -13.40
N THR A 127 -6.66 7.12 -12.07
CA THR A 127 -7.96 7.39 -11.43
C THR A 127 -7.93 8.45 -10.35
N VAL A 128 -6.76 8.81 -9.82
CA VAL A 128 -6.64 9.54 -8.55
C VAL A 128 -7.23 8.69 -7.41
N ASN A 129 -8.01 9.23 -6.49
CA ASN A 129 -8.67 8.46 -5.43
C ASN A 129 -9.97 7.83 -5.94
N LEU A 130 -10.08 6.51 -5.89
CA LEU A 130 -11.31 5.76 -6.18
C LEU A 130 -12.11 5.45 -4.94
N LEU A 131 -11.42 5.07 -3.86
CA LEU A 131 -12.00 4.70 -2.57
C LEU A 131 -11.26 5.46 -1.49
N ALA A 132 -11.97 5.85 -0.43
CA ALA A 132 -11.33 6.49 0.71
C ALA A 132 -12.15 6.36 1.99
N ASN A 133 -11.45 6.38 3.11
CA ASN A 133 -12.01 6.65 4.41
C ASN A 133 -12.17 8.18 4.56
N TYR A 134 -13.38 8.65 4.83
CA TYR A 134 -13.70 10.07 4.99
C TYR A 134 -14.04 10.38 6.43
N ARG A 135 -13.83 11.63 6.88
CA ARG A 135 -14.17 12.06 8.25
C ARG A 135 -15.66 11.92 8.60
N CYS A 136 -16.52 11.90 7.61
CA CYS A 136 -17.96 11.69 7.79
C CYS A 136 -18.36 10.21 7.89
N LEU A 137 -17.40 9.30 7.76
CA LEU A 137 -17.59 7.85 7.86
C LEU A 137 -16.90 7.33 9.12
N GLU A 138 -17.41 6.23 9.65
CA GLU A 138 -16.66 5.42 10.61
C GLU A 138 -15.44 4.82 9.89
N VAL A 139 -14.23 5.04 10.42
CA VAL A 139 -13.03 4.45 9.85
C VAL A 139 -12.94 2.98 10.26
N ARG A 140 -12.84 2.11 9.29
CA ARG A 140 -12.55 0.68 9.49
C ARG A 140 -11.09 0.42 9.15
N PRO A 141 -10.20 0.26 10.14
CA PRO A 141 -8.77 0.05 9.89
C PRO A 141 -8.52 -1.15 8.99
N GLY A 142 -7.71 -0.98 7.94
CA GLY A 142 -7.45 -2.00 6.93
C GLY A 142 -8.38 -1.97 5.72
N SER A 143 -9.53 -1.27 5.78
CA SER A 143 -10.37 -1.06 4.61
C SER A 143 -9.86 0.09 3.75
N MET A 144 -10.07 -0.01 2.43
CA MET A 144 -9.85 1.09 1.49
C MET A 144 -10.91 2.20 1.61
N GLY A 145 -11.93 2.02 2.46
CA GLY A 145 -13.08 2.92 2.60
C GLY A 145 -14.18 2.68 1.58
N LYS A 146 -14.88 3.76 1.21
CA LYS A 146 -16.02 3.74 0.28
C LYS A 146 -15.74 4.54 -0.98
N PRO A 147 -16.56 4.34 -2.05
CA PRO A 147 -16.38 5.05 -3.32
C PRO A 147 -16.32 6.57 -3.18
N THR A 148 -15.33 7.15 -3.86
CA THR A 148 -15.19 8.61 -3.99
C THR A 148 -16.34 9.16 -4.81
N PRO A 149 -16.96 10.27 -4.42
CA PRO A 149 -18.03 10.90 -5.21
C PRO A 149 -17.63 11.15 -6.66
N GLY A 150 -18.46 10.70 -7.59
CA GLY A 150 -18.21 10.78 -9.03
C GLY A 150 -17.62 9.51 -9.65
N PHE A 151 -17.38 8.46 -8.84
CA PHE A 151 -17.02 7.12 -9.32
C PHE A 151 -18.05 6.08 -8.86
N ASP A 152 -18.48 5.24 -9.79
CA ASP A 152 -19.24 4.03 -9.49
C ASP A 152 -18.24 2.86 -9.49
N VAL A 153 -17.74 2.53 -8.28
CA VAL A 153 -16.76 1.47 -8.04
C VAL A 153 -17.49 0.22 -7.58
N VAL A 154 -17.23 -0.89 -8.22
CA VAL A 154 -17.84 -2.18 -7.94
C VAL A 154 -16.80 -3.30 -7.89
N VAL A 155 -17.16 -4.43 -7.32
CA VAL A 155 -16.42 -5.69 -7.44
C VAL A 155 -17.13 -6.56 -8.48
N VAL A 156 -16.38 -7.08 -9.46
CA VAL A 156 -16.91 -7.92 -10.55
C VAL A 156 -16.14 -9.23 -10.67
N ASP A 157 -16.81 -10.27 -11.19
CA ASP A 157 -16.17 -11.53 -11.55
C ASP A 157 -15.37 -11.43 -12.86
N ASP A 158 -14.81 -12.55 -13.32
CA ASP A 158 -14.03 -12.63 -14.56
C ASP A 158 -14.88 -12.35 -15.83
N ASP A 159 -16.22 -12.54 -15.75
CA ASP A 159 -17.18 -12.30 -16.82
C ASP A 159 -17.77 -10.87 -16.78
N GLY A 160 -17.43 -10.07 -15.78
CA GLY A 160 -17.90 -8.69 -15.59
C GLY A 160 -19.26 -8.58 -14.91
N LYS A 161 -19.73 -9.63 -14.25
CA LYS A 161 -20.92 -9.58 -13.40
C LYS A 161 -20.57 -8.97 -12.06
N VAL A 162 -21.37 -7.99 -11.61
CA VAL A 162 -21.22 -7.39 -10.28
C VAL A 162 -21.51 -8.42 -9.21
N LEU A 163 -20.58 -8.53 -8.26
CA LEU A 163 -20.63 -9.44 -7.13
C LEU A 163 -21.31 -8.79 -5.90
N GLY A 164 -21.82 -9.65 -5.02
CA GLY A 164 -22.41 -9.24 -3.75
C GLY A 164 -21.38 -9.05 -2.62
N PRO A 165 -21.85 -8.61 -1.44
CA PRO A 165 -20.99 -8.51 -0.26
C PRO A 165 -20.33 -9.84 0.11
N GLY A 166 -19.05 -9.80 0.50
CA GLY A 166 -18.24 -10.96 0.89
C GLY A 166 -17.72 -11.80 -0.26
N GLU A 167 -18.01 -11.42 -1.52
CA GLU A 167 -17.49 -12.11 -2.71
C GLU A 167 -16.24 -11.38 -3.23
N GLU A 168 -15.14 -12.13 -3.41
CA GLU A 168 -13.88 -11.61 -3.96
C GLU A 168 -13.93 -11.49 -5.48
N GLY A 169 -13.57 -10.33 -6.01
CA GLY A 169 -13.49 -10.09 -7.43
C GLY A 169 -12.56 -8.97 -7.83
N HIS A 170 -12.63 -8.55 -9.09
CA HIS A 170 -11.87 -7.42 -9.60
C HIS A 170 -12.47 -6.10 -9.15
N VAL A 171 -11.64 -5.18 -8.70
CA VAL A 171 -12.04 -3.78 -8.51
C VAL A 171 -12.22 -3.14 -9.88
N ALA A 172 -13.43 -2.69 -10.17
CA ALA A 172 -13.79 -2.12 -11.45
C ALA A 172 -14.52 -0.79 -11.30
N VAL A 173 -14.34 0.09 -12.27
CA VAL A 173 -15.05 1.38 -12.34
C VAL A 173 -16.00 1.35 -13.51
N ARG A 174 -17.28 1.61 -13.27
CA ARG A 174 -18.27 1.68 -14.34
C ARG A 174 -17.99 2.89 -15.25
N VAL A 175 -17.91 2.64 -16.55
CA VAL A 175 -17.61 3.65 -17.58
C VAL A 175 -18.76 3.88 -18.57
N ARG A 176 -19.86 3.17 -18.40
CA ARG A 176 -21.07 3.32 -19.19
C ARG A 176 -22.28 3.57 -18.28
N PRO A 177 -23.27 4.39 -18.66
CA PRO A 177 -23.36 5.12 -19.93
C PRO A 177 -22.41 6.32 -20.04
N GLU A 178 -21.88 6.81 -18.93
CA GLU A 178 -21.00 8.00 -18.88
C GLU A 178 -19.69 7.68 -18.14
N ARG A 179 -18.58 8.09 -18.74
CA ARG A 179 -17.25 7.91 -18.15
C ARG A 179 -16.99 8.93 -17.05
N PRO A 180 -16.51 8.50 -15.86
CA PRO A 180 -16.12 9.42 -14.80
C PRO A 180 -15.05 10.41 -15.25
N VAL A 181 -15.22 11.70 -14.91
CA VAL A 181 -14.30 12.78 -15.30
C VAL A 181 -12.88 12.56 -14.78
N GLY A 182 -12.73 11.94 -13.60
CA GLY A 182 -11.42 11.66 -12.98
C GLY A 182 -10.69 10.45 -13.56
N LEU A 183 -11.31 9.68 -14.47
CA LEU A 183 -10.70 8.50 -15.07
C LEU A 183 -9.90 8.90 -16.32
N PHE A 184 -8.65 8.38 -16.45
CA PHE A 184 -7.79 8.60 -17.62
C PHE A 184 -8.45 8.15 -18.92
N THR A 185 -7.99 8.67 -20.05
CA THR A 185 -8.60 8.33 -21.36
C THR A 185 -8.01 7.08 -21.99
N GLU A 186 -6.69 6.99 -22.04
CA GLU A 186 -5.97 5.89 -22.69
C GLU A 186 -4.51 5.87 -22.24
N TYR A 187 -3.84 4.75 -22.42
CA TYR A 187 -2.39 4.67 -22.32
C TYR A 187 -1.74 5.23 -23.58
N TRP A 188 -0.77 6.10 -23.40
CA TRP A 188 -0.11 6.79 -24.51
C TRP A 188 0.57 5.81 -25.48
N ARG A 189 0.14 5.82 -26.73
CA ARG A 189 0.66 4.95 -27.81
C ARG A 189 0.58 3.44 -27.50
N ASP A 190 -0.30 3.03 -26.59
CA ASP A 190 -0.51 1.63 -26.24
C ASP A 190 -2.01 1.28 -26.27
N PRO A 191 -2.57 1.08 -27.47
CA PRO A 191 -3.97 0.72 -27.63
C PRO A 191 -4.29 -0.69 -27.09
N GLN A 192 -3.30 -1.58 -27.02
CA GLN A 192 -3.50 -2.93 -26.50
C GLN A 192 -3.69 -2.90 -24.98
N ALA A 193 -2.81 -2.20 -24.25
CA ALA A 193 -2.97 -2.01 -22.81
C ALA A 193 -4.29 -1.27 -22.49
N THR A 194 -4.65 -0.26 -23.30
CA THR A 194 -5.91 0.45 -23.14
C THR A 194 -7.10 -0.50 -23.30
N ALA A 195 -7.14 -1.31 -24.37
CA ALA A 195 -8.22 -2.27 -24.60
C ALA A 195 -8.27 -3.36 -23.51
N ALA A 196 -7.14 -3.78 -22.99
CA ALA A 196 -7.08 -4.76 -21.88
C ALA A 196 -7.62 -4.19 -20.57
N ALA A 197 -7.43 -2.89 -20.31
CA ALA A 197 -7.92 -2.21 -19.11
C ALA A 197 -9.42 -1.89 -19.17
N PHE A 198 -9.97 -1.61 -20.37
CA PHE A 198 -11.38 -1.29 -20.58
C PHE A 198 -12.09 -2.46 -21.24
N ARG A 199 -12.91 -3.19 -20.47
CA ARG A 199 -13.65 -4.36 -20.96
C ARG A 199 -15.15 -4.19 -20.67
N GLY A 200 -15.99 -4.31 -21.68
CA GLY A 200 -17.44 -4.10 -21.55
C GLY A 200 -17.77 -2.72 -21.00
N ASP A 201 -18.49 -2.68 -19.89
CA ASP A 201 -18.93 -1.45 -19.22
C ASP A 201 -17.98 -0.95 -18.15
N PHE A 202 -16.77 -1.57 -18.01
CA PHE A 202 -15.89 -1.33 -16.90
C PHE A 202 -14.43 -1.01 -17.29
N TYR A 203 -13.80 -0.16 -16.50
CA TYR A 203 -12.36 -0.07 -16.35
C TYR A 203 -11.92 -0.98 -15.20
N TYR A 204 -10.97 -1.87 -15.45
CA TYR A 204 -10.40 -2.81 -14.49
C TYR A 204 -9.10 -2.25 -13.93
N THR A 205 -9.01 -2.13 -12.61
CA THR A 205 -7.81 -1.57 -11.94
C THR A 205 -6.62 -2.54 -11.92
N GLY A 206 -6.88 -3.84 -12.17
CA GLY A 206 -5.89 -4.90 -11.96
C GLY A 206 -5.72 -5.31 -10.49
N ASP A 207 -6.51 -4.74 -9.60
CA ASP A 207 -6.55 -5.08 -8.18
C ASP A 207 -7.80 -5.91 -7.87
N ARG A 208 -7.72 -6.71 -6.80
CA ARG A 208 -8.83 -7.53 -6.31
C ARG A 208 -9.22 -7.08 -4.91
N ALA A 209 -10.50 -7.11 -4.64
CA ALA A 209 -11.09 -6.75 -3.37
C ALA A 209 -12.37 -7.56 -3.11
N GLU A 210 -12.87 -7.47 -1.90
CA GLU A 210 -14.24 -7.75 -1.52
C GLU A 210 -14.91 -6.49 -1.00
N VAL A 211 -16.24 -6.43 -1.04
CA VAL A 211 -17.04 -5.37 -0.43
C VAL A 211 -17.87 -5.98 0.70
N ASP A 212 -17.93 -5.31 1.86
CA ASP A 212 -18.76 -5.77 2.98
C ASP A 212 -20.22 -5.28 2.85
N GLU A 213 -21.09 -5.74 3.75
CA GLU A 213 -22.53 -5.39 3.78
C GLU A 213 -22.77 -3.88 3.96
N ASP A 214 -21.82 -3.17 4.57
CA ASP A 214 -21.88 -1.72 4.77
C ASP A 214 -21.24 -0.92 3.63
N GLY A 215 -20.69 -1.59 2.62
CA GLY A 215 -20.11 -1.00 1.42
C GLY A 215 -18.67 -0.53 1.56
N TYR A 216 -17.92 -1.02 2.55
CA TYR A 216 -16.48 -0.83 2.63
C TYR A 216 -15.76 -1.87 1.79
N PHE A 217 -14.72 -1.42 1.09
CA PHE A 217 -13.89 -2.26 0.24
C PHE A 217 -12.65 -2.72 1.01
N TRP A 218 -12.34 -4.01 0.89
CA TRP A 218 -11.20 -4.66 1.54
C TRP A 218 -10.25 -5.19 0.48
N PHE A 219 -9.02 -4.72 0.51
CA PHE A 219 -8.01 -5.09 -0.48
C PHE A 219 -7.55 -6.53 -0.28
N VAL A 220 -7.60 -7.35 -1.32
CA VAL A 220 -7.10 -8.73 -1.32
C VAL A 220 -5.68 -8.77 -1.88
N GLY A 221 -5.46 -8.15 -3.04
CA GLY A 221 -4.15 -8.16 -3.69
C GLY A 221 -4.22 -7.66 -5.13
N ARG A 222 -3.05 -7.55 -5.75
CA ARG A 222 -2.97 -7.44 -7.20
C ARG A 222 -3.43 -8.75 -7.84
N SER A 223 -4.09 -8.67 -8.98
CA SER A 223 -4.54 -9.88 -9.70
C SER A 223 -3.38 -10.83 -10.04
N ASP A 224 -2.16 -10.29 -10.21
CA ASP A 224 -0.92 -11.01 -10.48
C ASP A 224 -0.13 -11.40 -9.21
N ASP A 225 -0.52 -10.92 -8.03
CA ASP A 225 0.12 -11.21 -6.74
C ASP A 225 -0.65 -12.22 -5.87
N VAL A 226 -1.94 -12.44 -6.17
CA VAL A 226 -2.77 -13.41 -5.42
C VAL A 226 -2.16 -14.81 -5.51
N ILE A 227 -1.99 -15.45 -4.36
CA ILE A 227 -1.36 -16.77 -4.23
C ILE A 227 -2.44 -17.84 -4.39
N LEU A 228 -2.26 -18.71 -5.38
CA LEU A 228 -3.14 -19.83 -5.64
C LEU A 228 -2.58 -21.10 -4.96
N SER A 229 -3.01 -21.36 -3.72
CA SER A 229 -2.55 -22.49 -2.93
C SER A 229 -3.64 -23.55 -2.85
N ALA A 230 -3.49 -24.67 -3.56
CA ALA A 230 -4.53 -25.67 -3.75
C ALA A 230 -5.81 -25.01 -4.34
N ALA A 231 -6.94 -25.09 -3.63
CA ALA A 231 -8.20 -24.47 -4.05
C ALA A 231 -8.41 -23.05 -3.49
N TYR A 232 -7.44 -22.51 -2.76
CA TYR A 232 -7.59 -21.23 -2.07
C TYR A 232 -6.88 -20.11 -2.81
N ARG A 233 -7.56 -18.95 -2.87
CA ARG A 233 -6.95 -17.65 -3.23
C ARG A 233 -6.55 -16.94 -1.95
N ILE A 234 -5.28 -16.58 -1.83
CA ILE A 234 -4.73 -15.97 -0.62
C ILE A 234 -4.13 -14.62 -1.00
N GLY A 235 -4.66 -13.56 -0.40
CA GLY A 235 -4.13 -12.21 -0.56
C GLY A 235 -2.82 -12.05 0.23
N PRO A 236 -1.71 -11.62 -0.40
CA PRO A 236 -0.46 -11.41 0.31
C PRO A 236 -0.60 -10.43 1.47
N PHE A 237 -1.37 -9.35 1.28
CA PHE A 237 -1.51 -8.27 2.26
C PHE A 237 -2.12 -8.75 3.59
N GLU A 238 -3.09 -9.63 3.57
CA GLU A 238 -3.72 -10.15 4.78
C GLU A 238 -2.72 -10.93 5.65
N VAL A 239 -1.87 -11.73 5.00
CA VAL A 239 -0.81 -12.47 5.69
C VAL A 239 0.30 -11.53 6.19
N GLU A 240 0.67 -10.54 5.40
CA GLU A 240 1.63 -9.49 5.78
C GLU A 240 1.13 -8.71 7.00
N SER A 241 -0.16 -8.35 7.02
CA SER A 241 -0.78 -7.64 8.14
C SER A 241 -0.75 -8.46 9.42
N ALA A 242 -1.15 -9.73 9.36
CA ALA A 242 -1.09 -10.62 10.50
C ALA A 242 0.35 -10.79 11.04
N LEU A 243 1.35 -10.92 10.15
CA LEU A 243 2.75 -11.01 10.57
C LEU A 243 3.23 -9.74 11.28
N VAL A 244 2.85 -8.56 10.79
CA VAL A 244 3.28 -7.27 11.38
C VAL A 244 2.62 -7.00 12.74
N GLU A 245 1.48 -7.62 13.06
CA GLU A 245 0.89 -7.58 14.39
C GLU A 245 1.75 -8.27 15.46
N HIS A 246 2.63 -9.19 15.04
CA HIS A 246 3.50 -9.89 15.99
C HIS A 246 4.62 -8.98 16.52
N PRO A 247 4.89 -8.96 17.85
CA PRO A 247 5.87 -8.04 18.47
C PRO A 247 7.29 -8.14 17.90
N ALA A 248 7.69 -9.30 17.41
CA ALA A 248 9.02 -9.50 16.84
C ALA A 248 9.18 -8.94 15.42
N VAL A 249 8.08 -8.63 14.71
CA VAL A 249 8.12 -8.27 13.29
C VAL A 249 8.12 -6.76 13.11
N ALA A 250 9.09 -6.26 12.35
CA ALA A 250 9.13 -4.87 11.90
C ALA A 250 8.43 -4.71 10.54
N GLU A 251 8.72 -5.63 9.60
CA GLU A 251 8.15 -5.63 8.26
C GLU A 251 7.97 -7.06 7.75
N ALA A 252 7.02 -7.25 6.85
CA ALA A 252 6.82 -8.52 6.16
C ALA A 252 6.44 -8.29 4.70
N ALA A 253 6.86 -9.21 3.84
CA ALA A 253 6.43 -9.30 2.45
C ALA A 253 6.11 -10.77 2.12
N VAL A 254 5.02 -11.00 1.40
CA VAL A 254 4.52 -12.33 1.12
C VAL A 254 4.39 -12.54 -0.38
N VAL A 255 4.84 -13.71 -0.85
CA VAL A 255 4.74 -14.13 -2.25
C VAL A 255 4.36 -15.61 -2.35
N GLY A 256 3.83 -16.00 -3.51
CA GLY A 256 3.68 -17.42 -3.84
C GLY A 256 5.04 -18.06 -4.17
N LYS A 257 5.37 -19.15 -3.50
CA LYS A 257 6.48 -20.05 -3.86
C LYS A 257 5.89 -21.23 -4.62
N PRO A 258 6.40 -21.61 -5.80
CA PRO A 258 5.97 -22.82 -6.49
C PRO A 258 6.06 -24.07 -5.61
N ASP A 259 5.04 -24.92 -5.66
CA ASP A 259 4.92 -26.15 -4.89
C ASP A 259 4.28 -27.24 -5.73
N PRO A 260 4.87 -28.48 -5.77
CA PRO A 260 4.40 -29.56 -6.64
C PRO A 260 2.99 -30.07 -6.30
N GLU A 261 2.57 -30.00 -5.03
CA GLU A 261 1.29 -30.55 -4.58
C GLU A 261 0.17 -29.51 -4.59
N ARG A 262 0.54 -28.23 -4.29
CA ARG A 262 -0.42 -27.14 -4.07
C ARG A 262 -0.44 -26.09 -5.16
N GLY A 263 0.41 -26.26 -6.21
CA GLY A 263 0.67 -25.22 -7.21
C GLY A 263 1.56 -24.12 -6.62
N GLN A 264 1.12 -23.51 -5.53
CA GLN A 264 1.90 -22.54 -4.76
C GLN A 264 1.69 -22.74 -3.25
N ILE A 265 2.69 -22.36 -2.47
CA ILE A 265 2.57 -22.14 -1.02
C ILE A 265 2.87 -20.70 -0.68
N VAL A 266 2.31 -20.25 0.44
CA VAL A 266 2.60 -18.93 0.99
C VAL A 266 4.02 -18.91 1.53
N LYS A 267 4.87 -18.01 1.03
CA LYS A 267 6.20 -17.74 1.55
C LYS A 267 6.28 -16.29 2.04
N ALA A 268 6.69 -16.12 3.31
CA ALA A 268 6.92 -14.84 3.92
C ALA A 268 8.42 -14.51 3.97
N PHE A 269 8.75 -13.26 3.72
CA PHE A 269 10.04 -12.64 4.00
C PHE A 269 9.82 -11.63 5.12
N VAL A 270 10.54 -11.78 6.22
CA VAL A 270 10.30 -11.05 7.46
C VAL A 270 11.55 -10.29 7.87
N VAL A 271 11.38 -9.01 8.18
CA VAL A 271 12.39 -8.19 8.85
C VAL A 271 12.01 -8.11 10.32
N LEU A 272 12.93 -8.51 11.20
CA LEU A 272 12.72 -8.50 12.64
C LEU A 272 13.02 -7.12 13.23
N ARG A 273 12.38 -6.84 14.36
CA ARG A 273 12.81 -5.71 15.22
C ARG A 273 14.16 -6.04 15.83
N SER A 274 14.97 -5.02 16.10
CA SER A 274 16.35 -5.16 16.58
C SER A 274 16.52 -5.92 17.91
N SER A 275 15.42 -6.09 18.65
CA SER A 275 15.39 -6.86 19.90
C SER A 275 15.20 -8.37 19.71
N HIS A 276 15.06 -8.85 18.48
CA HIS A 276 14.77 -10.26 18.18
C HIS A 276 15.76 -10.82 17.16
N GLU A 277 16.05 -12.12 17.31
CA GLU A 277 16.97 -12.85 16.43
C GLU A 277 16.23 -13.96 15.69
N PRO A 278 16.64 -14.32 14.46
CA PRO A 278 16.07 -15.43 13.71
C PRO A 278 16.25 -16.76 14.42
N SER A 279 15.16 -17.52 14.57
CA SER A 279 15.21 -18.89 15.12
C SER A 279 14.12 -19.77 14.52
N GLY A 280 14.29 -21.11 14.62
CA GLY A 280 13.26 -22.06 14.21
C GLY A 280 12.00 -22.00 15.09
N GLU A 281 12.17 -21.65 16.36
CA GLU A 281 11.06 -21.46 17.31
C GLU A 281 10.23 -20.26 16.90
N LEU A 282 10.89 -19.13 16.55
CA LEU A 282 10.20 -17.93 16.07
C LEU A 282 9.45 -18.17 14.75
N VAL A 283 10.00 -19.00 13.84
CA VAL A 283 9.26 -19.41 12.62
C VAL A 283 7.96 -20.09 13.00
N THR A 284 7.99 -21.04 13.94
CA THR A 284 6.80 -21.77 14.38
C THR A 284 5.81 -20.83 15.07
N GLU A 285 6.30 -19.93 15.92
CA GLU A 285 5.49 -18.91 16.61
C GLU A 285 4.76 -17.99 15.62
N LEU A 286 5.46 -17.48 14.61
CA LEU A 286 4.88 -16.65 13.55
C LEU A 286 3.83 -17.39 12.72
N GLN A 287 4.08 -18.69 12.41
CA GLN A 287 3.11 -19.50 11.70
C GLN A 287 1.82 -19.72 12.51
N GLU A 288 1.94 -20.02 13.81
CA GLU A 288 0.78 -20.20 14.69
C GLU A 288 0.03 -18.86 14.92
N HIS A 289 0.78 -17.76 15.05
CA HIS A 289 0.17 -16.44 15.16
C HIS A 289 -0.70 -16.13 13.94
N VAL A 290 -0.18 -16.30 12.72
CA VAL A 290 -0.97 -16.06 11.49
C VAL A 290 -2.19 -16.99 11.42
N LYS A 291 -2.09 -18.27 11.80
CA LYS A 291 -3.24 -19.18 11.87
C LYS A 291 -4.33 -18.70 12.82
N THR A 292 -3.95 -18.04 13.91
CA THR A 292 -4.87 -17.57 14.93
C THR A 292 -5.56 -16.28 14.51
N VAL A 293 -4.82 -15.36 13.86
CA VAL A 293 -5.31 -14.03 13.46
C VAL A 293 -6.10 -14.08 12.16
N THR A 294 -5.75 -15.02 11.26
CA THR A 294 -6.43 -15.20 9.96
C THR A 294 -7.09 -16.58 9.88
N ALA A 295 -7.28 -17.11 8.68
CA ALA A 295 -7.75 -18.47 8.50
C ALA A 295 -6.56 -19.47 8.47
N PRO A 296 -6.71 -20.69 9.03
CA PRO A 296 -5.60 -21.65 9.15
C PRO A 296 -4.90 -22.02 7.85
N TYR A 297 -5.56 -21.91 6.70
CA TYR A 297 -4.96 -22.22 5.39
C TYR A 297 -4.05 -21.09 4.86
N LYS A 298 -4.11 -19.89 5.43
CA LYS A 298 -3.40 -18.68 4.98
C LYS A 298 -1.98 -18.55 5.54
N TYR A 299 -1.62 -19.35 6.57
CA TYR A 299 -0.31 -19.20 7.20
C TYR A 299 0.86 -19.42 6.23
N PRO A 300 1.99 -18.72 6.41
CA PRO A 300 3.16 -18.92 5.58
C PRO A 300 3.80 -20.26 5.89
N ARG A 301 3.84 -21.15 4.87
CA ARG A 301 4.49 -22.47 5.00
C ARG A 301 6.02 -22.39 4.95
N ALA A 302 6.54 -21.28 4.45
CA ALA A 302 7.96 -20.98 4.46
C ALA A 302 8.15 -19.53 4.94
N ILE A 303 9.12 -19.32 5.83
CA ILE A 303 9.52 -18.00 6.31
C ILE A 303 11.03 -17.85 6.08
N ALA A 304 11.45 -16.70 5.59
CA ALA A 304 12.84 -16.31 5.50
C ALA A 304 13.03 -14.96 6.18
N PHE A 305 14.07 -14.82 6.98
CA PHE A 305 14.43 -13.57 7.63
C PHE A 305 15.41 -12.79 6.75
N LEU A 306 15.19 -11.48 6.62
CA LEU A 306 16.01 -10.56 5.86
C LEU A 306 16.36 -9.35 6.74
N ASP A 307 17.49 -8.71 6.47
CA ASP A 307 17.86 -7.44 7.12
C ASP A 307 17.00 -6.29 6.58
N GLU A 308 16.65 -6.31 5.28
CA GLU A 308 15.76 -5.35 4.64
C GLU A 308 14.99 -5.99 3.47
N LEU A 309 13.79 -5.45 3.18
CA LEU A 309 13.02 -5.86 2.00
C LEU A 309 13.45 -5.07 0.76
N PRO A 310 13.52 -5.72 -0.44
CA PRO A 310 13.85 -5.02 -1.68
C PRO A 310 12.77 -4.01 -2.05
N ARG A 311 13.21 -2.78 -2.38
CA ARG A 311 12.31 -1.65 -2.63
C ARG A 311 12.60 -0.99 -3.97
N SER A 312 11.54 -0.46 -4.58
CA SER A 312 11.68 0.47 -5.70
C SER A 312 12.17 1.84 -5.22
N ALA A 313 12.55 2.71 -6.15
CA ALA A 313 12.88 4.11 -5.83
C ALA A 313 11.74 4.85 -5.10
N SER A 314 10.50 4.34 -5.22
CA SER A 314 9.32 4.86 -4.52
C SER A 314 9.12 4.32 -3.10
N GLY A 315 9.97 3.42 -2.65
CA GLY A 315 9.83 2.73 -1.38
C GLY A 315 8.90 1.51 -1.40
N LYS A 316 8.22 1.21 -2.52
CA LYS A 316 7.35 0.03 -2.64
C LYS A 316 8.16 -1.26 -2.69
N ILE A 317 7.65 -2.30 -2.01
CA ILE A 317 8.25 -3.64 -1.99
C ILE A 317 8.24 -4.23 -3.40
N ARG A 318 9.40 -4.70 -3.86
CA ARG A 318 9.57 -5.38 -5.15
C ARG A 318 9.32 -6.88 -5.02
N ARG A 319 8.04 -7.29 -5.03
CA ARG A 319 7.67 -8.71 -4.94
C ARG A 319 8.22 -9.54 -6.09
N SER A 320 8.44 -8.95 -7.26
CA SER A 320 9.09 -9.64 -8.40
C SER A 320 10.50 -10.13 -8.03
N GLU A 321 11.29 -9.35 -7.31
CA GLU A 321 12.63 -9.76 -6.85
C GLU A 321 12.53 -10.87 -5.78
N LEU A 322 11.57 -10.77 -4.85
CA LEU A 322 11.35 -11.80 -3.84
C LEU A 322 10.90 -13.14 -4.46
N ARG A 323 10.14 -13.11 -5.56
CA ARG A 323 9.77 -14.34 -6.29
C ARG A 323 10.96 -15.05 -6.90
N LEU A 324 12.00 -14.32 -7.34
CA LEU A 324 13.21 -14.93 -7.89
C LEU A 324 14.03 -15.68 -6.84
N VAL A 325 13.94 -15.28 -5.58
CA VAL A 325 14.68 -15.87 -4.45
C VAL A 325 13.84 -16.81 -3.61
N THR A 326 12.68 -17.26 -4.09
CA THR A 326 11.80 -18.19 -3.35
C THR A 326 12.44 -19.55 -3.07
N GLY A 327 13.47 -19.96 -3.84
CA GLY A 327 14.21 -21.20 -3.61
C GLY A 327 15.21 -21.15 -2.46
N ILE A 328 15.49 -19.97 -1.88
CA ILE A 328 16.45 -19.84 -0.79
C ILE A 328 15.77 -20.21 0.52
N GLU A 329 16.13 -21.36 1.05
CA GLU A 329 15.83 -21.75 2.44
C GLU A 329 17.00 -21.24 3.29
N THR A 330 16.75 -20.23 4.12
CA THR A 330 17.81 -19.60 4.90
C THR A 330 18.07 -20.34 6.19
N PRO A 331 19.32 -20.78 6.46
CA PRO A 331 19.86 -20.75 7.80
C PRO A 331 20.28 -19.31 8.11
N ALA A 332 20.08 -18.90 9.35
CA ALA A 332 20.38 -17.58 9.88
C ALA A 332 21.74 -17.04 9.39
N ARG A 333 21.75 -16.08 8.51
CA ARG A 333 22.64 -14.92 8.35
C ARG A 333 22.67 -14.42 6.91
N ALA A 334 22.30 -13.16 6.77
CA ALA A 334 22.71 -12.21 5.73
C ALA A 334 22.79 -12.75 4.30
N LEU A 335 21.75 -12.56 3.52
CA LEU A 335 21.91 -12.33 2.08
C LEU A 335 21.93 -10.81 1.87
N ALA A 336 23.13 -10.23 1.91
CA ALA A 336 23.38 -9.05 1.10
C ALA A 336 23.06 -9.49 -0.34
N VAL A 337 21.96 -9.00 -0.90
CA VAL A 337 21.72 -9.09 -2.34
C VAL A 337 22.78 -8.20 -2.97
N ALA A 338 23.88 -8.82 -3.42
CA ALA A 338 24.81 -8.16 -4.31
C ALA A 338 23.97 -7.73 -5.52
N ALA A 339 23.84 -6.42 -5.73
CA ALA A 339 23.37 -5.89 -6.99
C ALA A 339 24.19 -6.56 -8.09
N PRO A 340 23.59 -7.01 -9.20
CA PRO A 340 24.37 -7.42 -10.35
C PRO A 340 25.08 -6.16 -10.87
N ALA A 341 26.34 -5.97 -10.46
CA ALA A 341 27.29 -5.22 -11.22
C ALA A 341 27.59 -6.08 -12.46
N GLU A 342 27.58 -5.47 -13.65
CA GLU A 342 27.92 -6.05 -14.95
C GLU A 342 26.75 -6.60 -15.81
N GLU A 343 25.87 -5.70 -16.24
CA GLU A 343 25.20 -5.84 -17.54
C GLU A 343 24.99 -4.48 -18.25
N THR A 344 25.61 -3.41 -17.79
CA THR A 344 25.46 -2.09 -18.40
C THR A 344 26.57 -1.75 -19.41
N GLU A 345 27.61 -2.56 -19.55
CA GLU A 345 28.71 -2.29 -20.54
C GLU A 345 28.55 -2.99 -21.89
N LEU A 346 27.65 -3.95 -22.04
CA LEU A 346 27.48 -4.67 -23.33
C LEU A 346 26.42 -4.08 -24.27
N ALA A 347 25.62 -3.10 -23.79
CA ALA A 347 24.60 -2.45 -24.62
C ALA A 347 25.08 -1.18 -25.35
N ILE A 348 26.29 -0.67 -25.07
CA ILE A 348 26.83 0.54 -25.71
C ILE A 348 27.78 0.19 -26.88
N ALA A 349 28.31 -1.03 -26.95
CA ALA A 349 29.20 -1.45 -28.00
C ALA A 349 28.54 -2.02 -29.27
N ALA A 350 27.19 -2.05 -29.33
CA ALA A 350 26.44 -2.55 -30.49
C ALA A 350 25.69 -1.44 -31.27
N ALA A 351 26.02 -0.15 -31.02
CA ALA A 351 25.39 1.00 -31.66
C ALA A 351 26.41 2.00 -32.24
N GLU A 352 27.64 1.55 -32.58
CA GLU A 352 28.55 2.26 -33.50
C GLU A 352 28.64 1.55 -34.83
#